data_feec77453a93177ad5fb14100102d311
#
_entry.id   feec77453a93177ad5fb14100102d311
#
_cell.length_a   1.000
_cell.length_b   1.000
_cell.length_c   1.000
_cell.angle_alpha   90.00
_cell.angle_beta   90.00
_cell.angle_gamma   90.00
#
_symmetry.space_group_name_H-M   'P 1'
#
loop_
_entity.id
_entity.type
_entity.pdbx_description
1 polymer ?
#
loop_
_entity_poly.entity_id
_entity_poly.type
_entity_poly.pdbx_seq_one_letter_code
_entity_poly.pdbx_strand_id
1 'polypeptide(L)'
;LHPIVVWKQPDGDLMILSGHNRVRAYTALLEKTGEDKYHRIPATVLTDISADEAHEIVVDSNYVQRVLTPSEKARSISQKYALAGRKKRSRNGVRKSKYEQIGEEYNLSARQIARYVRLGSLDGSLLTLLDGGKLPLTTALRLVDFPAESQKYLAAHHADELAGPKMARLTAAMTPEQMDAALQAEPQTVRVSV
;
A
#
# COMPACT_ATOMS: atom_id res chain seq x y z
N LEU A 1 -4.94 24.21 15.30
CA LEU A 1 -4.79 22.74 15.36
C LEU A 1 -6.03 22.10 14.75
N HIS A 2 -5.89 21.25 13.75
CA HIS A 2 -7.01 20.52 13.20
C HIS A 2 -7.53 19.49 14.21
N PRO A 3 -8.85 19.33 14.40
CA PRO A 3 -9.42 18.35 15.30
C PRO A 3 -9.09 16.92 14.84
N ILE A 4 -9.08 15.95 15.76
CA ILE A 4 -9.11 14.54 15.40
C ILE A 4 -10.48 14.18 14.84
N VAL A 5 -10.61 13.06 14.11
CA VAL A 5 -11.91 12.56 13.65
C VAL A 5 -12.19 11.25 14.38
N VAL A 6 -13.36 11.18 14.99
CA VAL A 6 -13.84 10.00 15.72
C VAL A 6 -15.22 9.59 15.19
N TRP A 7 -15.47 8.30 15.18
CA TRP A 7 -16.78 7.73 14.89
C TRP A 7 -17.43 7.23 16.17
N LYS A 8 -18.65 7.69 16.42
CA LYS A 8 -19.48 7.14 17.49
C LYS A 8 -20.19 5.90 16.96
N GLN A 9 -19.78 4.74 17.42
CA GLN A 9 -20.32 3.44 17.03
C GLN A 9 -21.75 3.26 17.59
N PRO A 10 -22.52 2.32 17.04
CA PRO A 10 -23.88 2.05 17.51
C PRO A 10 -23.98 1.60 18.98
N ASP A 11 -22.92 1.00 19.53
CA ASP A 11 -22.78 0.62 20.94
C ASP A 11 -22.40 1.79 21.87
N GLY A 12 -22.13 2.97 21.27
CA GLY A 12 -21.76 4.19 21.98
C GLY A 12 -20.25 4.41 22.12
N ASP A 13 -19.42 3.46 21.75
CA ASP A 13 -17.97 3.58 21.77
C ASP A 13 -17.47 4.58 20.72
N LEU A 14 -16.32 5.21 21.02
CA LEU A 14 -15.67 6.16 20.11
C LEU A 14 -14.44 5.53 19.46
N MET A 15 -14.50 5.35 18.14
CA MET A 15 -13.37 4.87 17.34
C MET A 15 -12.65 6.05 16.69
N ILE A 16 -11.32 6.13 16.84
CA ILE A 16 -10.52 7.16 16.19
C ILE A 16 -10.32 6.79 14.71
N LEU A 17 -10.81 7.64 13.81
CA LEU A 17 -10.65 7.47 12.37
C LEU A 17 -9.41 8.21 11.84
N SER A 18 -9.07 9.38 12.45
CA SER A 18 -7.92 10.19 12.07
C SER A 18 -7.34 10.94 13.26
N GLY A 19 -6.00 11.06 13.29
CA GLY A 19 -5.30 11.84 14.30
C GLY A 19 -4.68 11.04 15.43
N HIS A 20 -4.46 9.73 15.28
CA HIS A 20 -3.82 8.85 16.28
C HIS A 20 -2.51 9.42 16.85
N ASN A 21 -1.66 10.02 16.01
CA ASN A 21 -0.42 10.64 16.45
C ASN A 21 -0.66 11.87 17.35
N ARG A 22 -1.74 12.61 17.12
CA ARG A 22 -2.15 13.74 17.98
C ARG A 22 -2.61 13.25 19.33
N VAL A 23 -3.39 12.17 19.38
CA VAL A 23 -3.78 11.55 20.65
C VAL A 23 -2.55 11.11 21.42
N ARG A 24 -1.61 10.37 20.80
CA ARG A 24 -0.35 9.98 21.44
C ARG A 24 0.45 11.16 21.95
N ALA A 25 0.53 12.25 21.16
CA ALA A 25 1.24 13.46 21.56
C ALA A 25 0.57 14.15 22.78
N TYR A 26 -0.76 14.22 22.81
CA TYR A 26 -1.50 14.77 23.96
C TYR A 26 -1.30 13.92 25.19
N THR A 27 -1.37 12.59 25.08
CA THR A 27 -1.10 11.67 26.20
C THR A 27 0.32 11.86 26.74
N ALA A 28 1.33 11.87 25.87
CA ALA A 28 2.72 12.06 26.29
C ALA A 28 2.97 13.45 26.93
N LEU A 29 2.30 14.50 26.43
CA LEU A 29 2.40 15.84 27.01
C LEU A 29 1.72 15.91 28.36
N LEU A 30 0.55 15.28 28.51
CA LEU A 30 -0.14 15.18 29.80
C LEU A 30 0.73 14.47 30.84
N GLU A 31 1.29 13.31 30.50
CA GLU A 31 2.18 12.55 31.37
C GLU A 31 3.43 13.35 31.79
N LYS A 32 3.99 14.13 30.83
CA LYS A 32 5.21 14.91 31.06
C LYS A 32 4.99 16.19 31.85
N THR A 33 3.87 16.89 31.60
CA THR A 33 3.65 18.25 32.14
C THR A 33 2.58 18.31 33.23
N GLY A 34 1.64 17.35 33.27
CA GLY A 34 0.48 17.36 34.16
C GLY A 34 -0.52 18.49 33.86
N GLU A 35 -0.38 19.22 32.75
CA GLU A 35 -1.23 20.36 32.43
C GLU A 35 -2.63 19.94 31.96
N ASP A 36 -3.64 20.52 32.54
CA ASP A 36 -5.07 20.20 32.35
C ASP A 36 -5.53 20.38 30.87
N LYS A 37 -4.87 21.27 30.13
CA LYS A 37 -5.18 21.49 28.71
C LYS A 37 -4.99 20.26 27.80
N TYR A 38 -4.20 19.28 28.25
CA TYR A 38 -3.94 18.04 27.50
C TYR A 38 -4.90 16.89 27.84
N HIS A 39 -5.80 17.08 28.83
CA HIS A 39 -6.87 16.13 29.14
C HIS A 39 -7.95 16.07 28.06
N ARG A 40 -8.06 17.09 27.21
CA ARG A 40 -9.09 17.19 26.18
C ARG A 40 -8.45 17.50 24.84
N ILE A 41 -8.81 16.71 23.82
CA ILE A 41 -8.40 16.93 22.44
C ILE A 41 -9.62 17.35 21.59
N PRO A 42 -9.51 18.42 20.78
CA PRO A 42 -10.59 18.78 19.87
C PRO A 42 -10.88 17.64 18.90
N ALA A 43 -12.15 17.25 18.78
CA ALA A 43 -12.59 16.15 17.94
C ALA A 43 -13.82 16.53 17.12
N THR A 44 -13.85 16.07 15.87
CA THR A 44 -15.07 16.01 15.05
C THR A 44 -15.65 14.62 15.22
N VAL A 45 -16.88 14.54 15.75
CA VAL A 45 -17.59 13.28 15.96
C VAL A 45 -18.48 13.02 14.77
N LEU A 46 -18.29 11.88 14.12
CA LEU A 46 -19.17 11.37 13.07
C LEU A 46 -20.16 10.40 13.69
N THR A 47 -21.43 10.57 13.36
CA THR A 47 -22.54 9.69 13.66
C THR A 47 -23.16 9.23 12.33
N ASP A 48 -24.00 8.23 12.36
CA ASP A 48 -24.81 7.79 11.20
C ASP A 48 -23.98 7.38 9.96
N ILE A 49 -22.78 6.87 10.18
CA ILE A 49 -21.95 6.24 9.15
C ILE A 49 -21.84 4.74 9.40
N SER A 50 -21.70 3.97 8.33
CA SER A 50 -21.45 2.52 8.39
C SER A 50 -19.99 2.21 8.76
N ALA A 51 -19.73 0.97 9.16
CA ALA A 51 -18.37 0.48 9.41
C ALA A 51 -17.48 0.58 8.15
N ASP A 52 -18.04 0.36 6.96
CA ASP A 52 -17.32 0.45 5.70
C ASP A 52 -16.93 1.91 5.39
N GLU A 53 -17.83 2.88 5.61
CA GLU A 53 -17.54 4.30 5.46
C GLU A 53 -16.49 4.77 6.48
N ALA A 54 -16.58 4.31 7.73
CA ALA A 54 -15.57 4.59 8.75
C ALA A 54 -14.19 4.05 8.32
N HIS A 55 -14.14 2.83 7.77
CA HIS A 55 -12.90 2.24 7.27
C HIS A 55 -12.34 3.02 6.06
N GLU A 56 -13.18 3.47 5.14
CA GLU A 56 -12.76 4.34 4.03
C GLU A 56 -12.09 5.63 4.54
N ILE A 57 -12.68 6.29 5.54
CA ILE A 57 -12.12 7.52 6.14
C ILE A 57 -10.73 7.26 6.75
N VAL A 58 -10.53 6.12 7.43
CA VAL A 58 -9.20 5.74 7.97
C VAL A 58 -8.19 5.60 6.85
N VAL A 59 -8.54 4.89 5.76
CA VAL A 59 -7.66 4.69 4.60
C VAL A 59 -7.31 6.03 3.94
N ASP A 60 -8.30 6.89 3.69
CA ASP A 60 -8.11 8.18 3.04
C ASP A 60 -7.29 9.15 3.91
N SER A 61 -7.56 9.19 5.22
CA SER A 61 -6.82 10.05 6.15
C SER A 61 -5.33 9.70 6.23
N ASN A 62 -4.99 8.43 6.14
CA ASN A 62 -3.61 7.97 6.11
C ASN A 62 -2.90 8.32 4.80
N TYR A 63 -3.62 8.32 3.67
CA TYR A 63 -3.06 8.68 2.37
C TYR A 63 -2.73 10.17 2.24
N VAL A 64 -3.58 11.06 2.75
CA VAL A 64 -3.45 12.52 2.57
C VAL A 64 -2.44 13.15 3.53
N GLN A 65 -2.22 12.58 4.72
CA GLN A 65 -1.46 13.24 5.79
C GLN A 65 0.05 13.01 5.77
N ARG A 66 0.58 12.03 4.98
CA ARG A 66 2.02 11.78 4.90
C ARG A 66 2.43 11.28 3.52
N VAL A 67 3.71 11.45 3.21
CA VAL A 67 4.31 10.79 2.04
C VAL A 67 4.38 9.29 2.35
N LEU A 68 3.42 8.53 1.83
CA LEU A 68 3.37 7.08 1.99
C LEU A 68 4.47 6.40 1.18
N THR A 69 5.04 5.34 1.73
CA THR A 69 5.94 4.45 0.98
C THR A 69 5.17 3.72 -0.14
N PRO A 70 5.88 3.15 -1.13
CA PRO A 70 5.24 2.34 -2.17
C PRO A 70 4.36 1.22 -1.63
N SER A 71 4.78 0.52 -0.57
CA SER A 71 4.00 -0.56 0.06
C SER A 71 2.76 -0.05 0.77
N GLU A 72 2.87 1.06 1.49
CA GLU A 72 1.73 1.70 2.16
C GLU A 72 0.68 2.18 1.14
N LYS A 73 1.12 2.80 0.03
CA LYS A 73 0.25 3.16 -1.09
C LYS A 73 -0.45 1.92 -1.67
N ALA A 74 0.30 0.84 -1.89
CA ALA A 74 -0.26 -0.39 -2.43
C ALA A 74 -1.35 -0.97 -1.51
N ARG A 75 -1.10 -1.03 -0.19
CA ARG A 75 -2.09 -1.51 0.80
C ARG A 75 -3.33 -0.62 0.83
N SER A 76 -3.15 0.70 0.95
CA SER A 76 -4.24 1.66 1.02
C SER A 76 -5.13 1.59 -0.21
N ILE A 77 -4.54 1.64 -1.41
CA ILE A 77 -5.27 1.58 -2.68
C ILE A 77 -5.93 0.21 -2.89
N SER A 78 -5.29 -0.90 -2.49
CA SER A 78 -5.87 -2.24 -2.60
C SER A 78 -7.08 -2.40 -1.69
N GLN A 79 -7.02 -1.89 -0.46
CA GLN A 79 -8.15 -1.88 0.46
C GLN A 79 -9.31 -1.05 -0.10
N LYS A 80 -9.03 0.16 -0.60
CA LYS A 80 -10.03 1.01 -1.25
C LYS A 80 -10.67 0.31 -2.45
N TYR A 81 -9.85 -0.35 -3.29
CA TYR A 81 -10.33 -1.12 -4.43
C TYR A 81 -11.23 -2.30 -4.03
N ALA A 82 -10.92 -2.98 -2.93
CA ALA A 82 -11.73 -4.07 -2.39
C ALA A 82 -13.07 -3.56 -1.86
N LEU A 83 -13.07 -2.43 -1.12
CA LEU A 83 -14.27 -1.81 -0.57
C LEU A 83 -15.15 -1.14 -1.64
N ALA A 84 -14.56 -0.64 -2.73
CA ALA A 84 -15.30 -0.01 -3.81
C ALA A 84 -16.30 -1.01 -4.41
N GLY A 85 -17.57 -0.87 -4.05
CA GLY A 85 -18.68 -1.72 -4.47
C GLY A 85 -18.81 -1.79 -6.01
N ARG A 86 -19.65 -2.70 -6.49
CA ARG A 86 -20.00 -2.81 -7.91
C ARG A 86 -20.74 -1.53 -8.34
N LYS A 87 -20.01 -0.64 -9.05
CA LYS A 87 -20.51 0.44 -9.93
C LYS A 87 -21.55 1.40 -9.35
N LYS A 88 -21.13 2.53 -8.83
CA LYS A 88 -21.99 3.72 -8.84
C LYS A 88 -22.08 4.24 -10.28
N ARG A 89 -23.31 4.40 -10.83
CA ARG A 89 -23.54 5.10 -12.09
C ARG A 89 -23.14 6.56 -11.91
N SER A 90 -22.26 7.08 -12.74
CA SER A 90 -22.00 8.52 -12.80
C SER A 90 -23.30 9.26 -13.16
N ARG A 91 -23.51 10.44 -12.59
CA ARG A 91 -24.64 11.34 -12.91
C ARG A 91 -24.77 11.66 -14.41
N ASN A 92 -23.67 11.54 -15.17
CA ASN A 92 -23.60 11.85 -16.60
C ASN A 92 -23.64 10.61 -17.52
N GLY A 93 -24.09 9.45 -17.05
CA GLY A 93 -24.27 8.27 -17.89
C GLY A 93 -22.98 7.55 -18.32
N VAL A 94 -21.80 8.13 -18.13
CA VAL A 94 -20.51 7.52 -18.47
C VAL A 94 -20.09 6.55 -17.36
N ARG A 95 -19.87 5.29 -17.74
CA ARG A 95 -19.42 4.23 -16.83
C ARG A 95 -17.91 4.35 -16.59
N LYS A 96 -17.50 5.00 -15.49
CA LYS A 96 -16.10 4.98 -15.07
C LYS A 96 -15.74 3.61 -14.47
N SER A 97 -14.56 3.11 -14.79
CA SER A 97 -13.98 1.93 -14.14
C SER A 97 -13.68 2.22 -12.66
N LYS A 98 -13.55 1.18 -11.81
CA LYS A 98 -13.11 1.36 -10.43
C LYS A 98 -11.74 2.07 -10.34
N TYR A 99 -10.84 1.75 -11.26
CA TYR A 99 -9.51 2.36 -11.32
C TYR A 99 -9.57 3.87 -11.60
N GLU A 100 -10.47 4.32 -12.48
CA GLU A 100 -10.67 5.74 -12.77
C GLU A 100 -11.27 6.47 -11.57
N GLN A 101 -12.27 5.88 -10.91
CA GLN A 101 -12.91 6.48 -9.74
C GLN A 101 -11.92 6.71 -8.60
N ILE A 102 -11.14 5.66 -8.26
CA ILE A 102 -10.11 5.76 -7.23
C ILE A 102 -9.00 6.72 -7.68
N GLY A 103 -8.64 6.69 -8.98
CA GLY A 103 -7.63 7.59 -9.53
C GLY A 103 -7.96 9.06 -9.36
N GLU A 104 -9.22 9.45 -9.53
CA GLU A 104 -9.68 10.83 -9.30
C GLU A 104 -9.55 11.24 -7.82
N GLU A 105 -9.88 10.33 -6.88
CA GLU A 105 -9.77 10.60 -5.45
C GLU A 105 -8.31 10.80 -5.01
N TYR A 106 -7.40 9.99 -5.55
CA TYR A 106 -5.98 9.99 -5.16
C TYR A 106 -5.09 10.83 -6.08
N ASN A 107 -5.66 11.52 -7.05
CA ASN A 107 -4.94 12.27 -8.10
C ASN A 107 -3.88 11.41 -8.82
N LEU A 108 -4.28 10.17 -9.15
CA LEU A 108 -3.48 9.19 -9.86
C LEU A 108 -4.20 8.71 -11.12
N SER A 109 -3.44 8.34 -12.15
CA SER A 109 -4.04 7.71 -13.34
C SER A 109 -4.59 6.31 -13.02
N ALA A 110 -5.62 5.88 -13.74
CA ALA A 110 -6.16 4.52 -13.63
C ALA A 110 -5.08 3.44 -13.76
N ARG A 111 -4.06 3.68 -14.61
CA ARG A 111 -2.90 2.79 -14.79
C ARG A 111 -2.03 2.71 -13.53
N GLN A 112 -1.83 3.83 -12.84
CA GLN A 112 -1.09 3.85 -11.56
C GLN A 112 -1.87 3.11 -10.47
N ILE A 113 -3.18 3.34 -10.37
CA ILE A 113 -4.05 2.61 -9.44
C ILE A 113 -3.97 1.10 -9.71
N ALA A 114 -4.09 0.65 -10.96
CA ALA A 114 -3.98 -0.76 -11.32
C ALA A 114 -2.63 -1.37 -10.90
N ARG A 115 -1.52 -0.62 -11.02
CA ARG A 115 -0.20 -1.05 -10.55
C ARG A 115 -0.15 -1.22 -9.04
N TYR A 116 -0.69 -0.26 -8.28
CA TYR A 116 -0.71 -0.34 -6.81
C TYR A 116 -1.63 -1.46 -6.31
N VAL A 117 -2.77 -1.68 -6.95
CA VAL A 117 -3.65 -2.82 -6.64
C VAL A 117 -2.92 -4.15 -6.85
N ARG A 118 -2.16 -4.30 -7.94
CA ARG A 118 -1.35 -5.49 -8.17
C ARG A 118 -0.26 -5.66 -7.10
N LEU A 119 0.44 -4.58 -6.75
CA LEU A 119 1.48 -4.61 -5.70
C LEU A 119 0.93 -5.05 -4.33
N GLY A 120 -0.36 -4.87 -4.08
CA GLY A 120 -1.01 -5.32 -2.85
C GLY A 120 -0.97 -6.83 -2.62
N SER A 121 -0.71 -7.63 -3.67
CA SER A 121 -0.54 -9.09 -3.58
C SER A 121 0.92 -9.55 -3.50
N LEU A 122 1.87 -8.61 -3.46
CA LEU A 122 3.30 -8.94 -3.31
C LEU A 122 3.61 -9.36 -1.87
N ASP A 123 4.53 -10.31 -1.70
CA ASP A 123 4.99 -10.74 -0.38
C ASP A 123 5.56 -9.57 0.43
N GLY A 124 5.34 -9.61 1.75
CA GLY A 124 5.73 -8.54 2.67
C GLY A 124 7.24 -8.26 2.69
N SER A 125 8.07 -9.28 2.52
CA SER A 125 9.53 -9.13 2.47
C SER A 125 9.95 -8.37 1.22
N LEU A 126 9.35 -8.66 0.06
CA LEU A 126 9.59 -7.92 -1.18
C LEU A 126 9.07 -6.48 -1.12
N LEU A 127 7.94 -6.24 -0.44
CA LEU A 127 7.45 -4.89 -0.18
C LEU A 127 8.43 -4.09 0.69
N THR A 128 9.06 -4.71 1.67
CA THR A 128 10.11 -4.09 2.48
C THR A 128 11.33 -3.70 1.66
N LEU A 129 11.77 -4.57 0.74
CA LEU A 129 12.85 -4.27 -0.20
C LEU A 129 12.50 -3.13 -1.16
N LEU A 130 11.24 -3.07 -1.61
CA LEU A 130 10.73 -1.99 -2.45
C LEU A 130 10.75 -0.64 -1.70
N ASP A 131 10.31 -0.60 -0.46
CA ASP A 131 10.32 0.61 0.37
C ASP A 131 11.74 1.09 0.69
N GLY A 132 12.65 0.15 0.88
CA GLY A 132 14.08 0.44 1.07
C GLY A 132 14.85 0.82 -0.20
N GLY A 133 14.17 0.87 -1.37
CA GLY A 133 14.81 1.19 -2.65
C GLY A 133 15.71 0.09 -3.22
N LYS A 134 15.78 -1.07 -2.58
CA LYS A 134 16.57 -2.24 -3.04
C LYS A 134 15.88 -3.01 -4.18
N LEU A 135 14.57 -2.93 -4.28
CA LEU A 135 13.77 -3.57 -5.32
C LEU A 135 13.14 -2.50 -6.23
N PRO A 136 13.48 -2.44 -7.53
CA PRO A 136 12.82 -1.53 -8.47
C PRO A 136 11.33 -1.85 -8.61
N LEU A 137 10.49 -0.80 -8.77
CA LEU A 137 9.04 -0.95 -8.94
C LEU A 137 8.67 -1.85 -10.14
N THR A 138 9.42 -1.79 -11.22
CA THR A 138 9.22 -2.64 -12.40
C THR A 138 9.43 -4.11 -12.10
N THR A 139 10.46 -4.43 -11.33
CA THR A 139 10.76 -5.79 -10.86
C THR A 139 9.69 -6.27 -9.88
N ALA A 140 9.30 -5.43 -8.92
CA ALA A 140 8.23 -5.73 -7.99
C ALA A 140 6.92 -6.11 -8.70
N LEU A 141 6.51 -5.33 -9.71
CA LEU A 141 5.32 -5.60 -10.52
C LEU A 141 5.40 -6.90 -11.33
N ARG A 142 6.60 -7.33 -11.71
CA ARG A 142 6.82 -8.60 -12.39
C ARG A 142 6.74 -9.77 -11.39
N LEU A 143 7.30 -9.61 -10.19
CA LEU A 143 7.28 -10.62 -9.15
C LEU A 143 5.86 -10.91 -8.62
N VAL A 144 4.93 -10.00 -8.78
CA VAL A 144 3.51 -10.24 -8.44
C VAL A 144 2.95 -11.48 -9.16
N ASP A 145 3.42 -11.78 -10.36
CA ASP A 145 2.94 -12.92 -11.15
C ASP A 145 3.61 -14.26 -10.75
N PHE A 146 4.56 -14.23 -9.79
CA PHE A 146 5.22 -15.43 -9.27
C PHE A 146 4.41 -16.05 -8.13
N PRO A 147 4.48 -17.39 -7.95
CA PRO A 147 3.90 -18.06 -6.80
C PRO A 147 4.41 -17.48 -5.48
N ALA A 148 3.56 -17.46 -4.44
CA ALA A 148 3.92 -16.89 -3.13
C ALA A 148 5.19 -17.51 -2.53
N GLU A 149 5.38 -18.81 -2.69
CA GLU A 149 6.59 -19.51 -2.23
C GLU A 149 7.84 -19.04 -2.97
N SER A 150 7.74 -18.84 -4.30
CA SER A 150 8.83 -18.29 -5.11
C SER A 150 9.17 -16.85 -4.72
N GLN A 151 8.15 -16.03 -4.40
CA GLN A 151 8.37 -14.67 -3.93
C GLN A 151 9.14 -14.65 -2.60
N LYS A 152 8.76 -15.49 -1.64
CA LYS A 152 9.45 -15.62 -0.35
C LYS A 152 10.87 -16.13 -0.52
N TYR A 153 11.04 -17.15 -1.36
CA TYR A 153 12.35 -17.72 -1.66
C TYR A 153 13.32 -16.68 -2.22
N LEU A 154 12.89 -15.93 -3.25
CA LEU A 154 13.68 -14.86 -3.86
C LEU A 154 14.02 -13.74 -2.88
N ALA A 155 13.09 -13.36 -2.02
CA ALA A 155 13.32 -12.35 -0.99
C ALA A 155 14.36 -12.80 0.05
N ALA A 156 14.34 -14.08 0.42
CA ALA A 156 15.24 -14.65 1.44
C ALA A 156 16.67 -14.91 0.93
N HIS A 157 16.80 -15.35 -0.33
CA HIS A 157 18.08 -15.85 -0.84
C HIS A 157 18.73 -14.96 -1.90
N HIS A 158 17.97 -14.11 -2.59
CA HIS A 158 18.43 -13.35 -3.75
C HIS A 158 18.08 -11.85 -3.70
N ALA A 159 17.84 -11.30 -2.52
CA ALA A 159 17.41 -9.91 -2.34
C ALA A 159 18.28 -8.89 -3.10
N ASP A 160 19.60 -9.06 -3.07
CA ASP A 160 20.56 -8.13 -3.70
C ASP A 160 20.62 -8.28 -5.24
N GLU A 161 20.17 -9.41 -5.77
CA GLU A 161 20.19 -9.70 -7.21
C GLU A 161 18.93 -9.23 -7.94
N LEU A 162 17.84 -9.00 -7.17
CA LEU A 162 16.53 -8.62 -7.73
C LEU A 162 16.52 -7.26 -8.43
N ALA A 163 17.46 -6.37 -8.12
CA ALA A 163 17.64 -5.11 -8.82
C ALA A 163 18.44 -5.23 -10.13
N GLY A 164 19.11 -6.34 -10.33
CA GLY A 164 20.05 -6.54 -11.41
C GLY A 164 19.40 -7.06 -12.71
N PRO A 165 20.17 -7.02 -13.83
CA PRO A 165 19.71 -7.50 -15.14
C PRO A 165 19.41 -9.01 -15.17
N LYS A 166 20.00 -9.77 -14.28
CA LYS A 166 19.78 -11.22 -14.16
C LYS A 166 18.33 -11.57 -13.84
N MET A 167 17.62 -10.67 -13.16
CA MET A 167 16.19 -10.82 -12.89
C MET A 167 15.35 -11.06 -14.16
N ALA A 168 15.79 -10.56 -15.32
CA ALA A 168 15.11 -10.78 -16.59
C ALA A 168 15.02 -12.25 -17.02
N ARG A 169 15.90 -13.10 -16.48
CA ARG A 169 15.96 -14.54 -16.79
C ARG A 169 14.94 -15.38 -16.02
N LEU A 170 14.42 -14.85 -14.90
CA LEU A 170 13.48 -15.58 -14.07
C LEU A 170 12.08 -15.58 -14.71
N THR A 171 11.39 -16.70 -14.54
CA THR A 171 9.96 -16.84 -14.93
C THR A 171 9.17 -17.44 -13.77
N ALA A 172 7.89 -17.19 -13.73
CA ALA A 172 6.99 -17.64 -12.67
C ALA A 172 6.85 -19.18 -12.60
N ALA A 173 7.23 -19.89 -13.67
CA ALA A 173 7.14 -21.36 -13.75
C ALA A 173 8.40 -22.06 -13.21
N MET A 174 9.47 -21.35 -12.86
CA MET A 174 10.72 -21.91 -12.39
C MET A 174 10.61 -22.44 -10.97
N THR A 175 11.27 -23.57 -10.71
CA THR A 175 11.52 -24.05 -9.34
C THR A 175 12.64 -23.23 -8.68
N PRO A 176 12.79 -23.27 -7.33
CA PRO A 176 13.88 -22.60 -6.64
C PRO A 176 15.28 -22.94 -7.22
N GLU A 177 15.54 -24.21 -7.50
CA GLU A 177 16.82 -24.65 -8.06
C GLU A 177 17.06 -24.09 -9.46
N GLN A 178 16.01 -23.96 -10.27
CA GLN A 178 16.10 -23.34 -11.59
C GLN A 178 16.33 -21.83 -11.49
N MET A 179 15.76 -21.18 -10.47
CA MET A 179 15.99 -19.75 -10.19
C MET A 179 17.45 -19.52 -9.80
N ASP A 180 18.01 -20.34 -8.92
CA ASP A 180 19.44 -20.29 -8.54
C ASP A 180 20.34 -20.43 -9.75
N ALA A 181 20.11 -21.45 -10.58
CA ALA A 181 20.89 -21.68 -11.79
C ALA A 181 20.81 -20.49 -12.77
N ALA A 182 19.61 -19.90 -12.93
CA ALA A 182 19.40 -18.75 -13.82
C ALA A 182 20.11 -17.48 -13.31
N LEU A 183 20.17 -17.27 -12.00
CA LEU A 183 20.84 -16.12 -11.39
C LEU A 183 22.36 -16.29 -11.35
N GLN A 184 22.87 -17.53 -11.20
CA GLN A 184 24.30 -17.83 -11.20
C GLN A 184 24.92 -17.87 -12.61
N ALA A 185 24.12 -18.16 -13.64
CA ALA A 185 24.62 -18.25 -15.01
C ALA A 185 25.32 -16.95 -15.45
N GLU A 186 26.52 -17.07 -16.00
CA GLU A 186 27.24 -15.94 -16.61
C GLU A 186 26.56 -15.49 -17.92
N PRO A 187 26.61 -14.17 -18.25
CA PRO A 187 26.08 -13.70 -19.52
C PRO A 187 26.86 -14.34 -20.69
N GLN A 188 26.15 -15.05 -21.57
CA GLN A 188 26.76 -15.51 -22.81
C GLN A 188 27.12 -14.32 -23.68
N THR A 189 28.40 -14.04 -23.82
CA THR A 189 28.92 -13.06 -24.79
C THR A 189 28.93 -13.69 -26.16
N VAL A 190 27.98 -13.32 -27.01
CA VAL A 190 28.04 -13.65 -28.44
C VAL A 190 28.96 -12.63 -29.10
N ARG A 191 30.14 -13.06 -29.59
CA ARG A 191 30.97 -12.25 -30.46
C ARG A 191 30.24 -12.13 -31.82
N VAL A 192 29.74 -10.95 -32.11
CA VAL A 192 29.29 -10.61 -33.46
C VAL A 192 30.56 -10.28 -34.26
N SER A 193 30.93 -11.13 -35.19
CA SER A 193 31.96 -10.81 -36.19
C SER A 193 31.34 -9.81 -37.17
N VAL A 194 31.93 -8.63 -37.26
CA VAL A 194 31.63 -7.59 -38.28
C VAL A 194 32.47 -7.88 -39.50
#